data_815c7bf9fcdebd098a100667359aaf6f
#
_entry.id   815c7bf9fcdebd098a100667359aaf6f
#
_cell.length_a   1.000
_cell.length_b   1.000
_cell.length_c   1.000
_cell.angle_alpha   90.00
_cell.angle_beta   90.00
_cell.angle_gamma   90.00
#
_symmetry.space_group_name_H-M   'P 1'
#
loop_
_entity.id
_entity.type
_entity.pdbx_description
1 polymer ?
#
loop_
_entity_poly.entity_id
_entity_poly.type
_entity_poly.pdbx_seq_one_letter_code
_entity_poly.pdbx_strand_id
1 'polypeptide(L)'
;FDEQGYKAENNTYNKVGQLSQKVVYKYDAKGKRTSRDLYNSYGKLQMKFLYVYDNKGYKTAYNSYSPTGELNDSYLYKNDDKGRMIEETWIKKDKSFGSKYTYEYDKLGKLIKMCQYTTSETQVDNCTSYKYDKLGQIVEMEIYSNNALSRRSVITYDDKGNEKEIKYYDGKGVFLEERAYEYKFDKHGNWIERIEYINQFPKSFLEREITYY
;
A
#
# COMPACT_ATOMS: atom_id res chain seq x y z
N PHE A 1 25.22 10.54 2.97
CA PHE A 1 25.35 9.19 2.43
C PHE A 1 26.59 8.57 3.11
N ASP A 2 26.64 7.24 3.20
CA ASP A 2 27.83 6.52 3.66
C ASP A 2 28.82 6.28 2.50
N GLU A 3 29.94 5.61 2.77
CA GLU A 3 31.00 5.33 1.78
C GLU A 3 30.52 4.41 0.64
N GLN A 4 29.45 3.63 0.86
CA GLN A 4 28.82 2.75 -0.12
C GLN A 4 27.73 3.48 -0.94
N GLY A 5 27.44 4.75 -0.63
CA GLY A 5 26.41 5.54 -1.30
C GLY A 5 24.99 5.36 -0.76
N TYR A 6 24.81 4.65 0.36
CA TYR A 6 23.50 4.54 1.00
C TYR A 6 23.20 5.80 1.83
N LYS A 7 21.93 6.14 1.94
CA LYS A 7 21.46 7.29 2.73
C LYS A 7 21.73 7.07 4.22
N ALA A 8 22.81 7.65 4.75
CA ALA A 8 23.19 7.51 6.16
C ALA A 8 22.37 8.38 7.10
N GLU A 9 21.99 9.58 6.65
CA GLU A 9 21.30 10.57 7.47
C GLU A 9 20.27 11.36 6.67
N ASN A 10 19.22 11.84 7.34
CA ASN A 10 18.25 12.79 6.82
C ASN A 10 17.89 13.82 7.89
N ASN A 11 18.14 15.09 7.61
CA ASN A 11 17.83 16.18 8.50
C ASN A 11 16.65 16.99 7.96
N THR A 12 15.73 17.32 8.85
CA THR A 12 14.59 18.20 8.56
C THR A 12 14.75 19.49 9.35
N TYR A 13 14.57 20.63 8.69
CA TYR A 13 14.69 21.95 9.30
C TYR A 13 13.33 22.66 9.29
N ASN A 14 13.12 23.53 10.28
CA ASN A 14 11.94 24.38 10.33
C ASN A 14 12.09 25.59 9.38
N LYS A 15 11.05 26.44 9.30
CA LYS A 15 11.02 27.62 8.41
C LYS A 15 12.11 28.66 8.71
N VAL A 16 12.72 28.63 9.90
CA VAL A 16 13.83 29.54 10.31
C VAL A 16 15.21 28.88 10.26
N GLY A 17 15.32 27.71 9.60
CA GLY A 17 16.57 27.00 9.37
C GLY A 17 17.10 26.21 10.57
N GLN A 18 16.35 26.05 11.64
CA GLN A 18 16.76 25.25 12.79
C GLN A 18 16.41 23.78 12.59
N LEU A 19 17.31 22.88 12.99
CA LEU A 19 17.06 21.44 12.95
C LEU A 19 15.80 21.12 13.77
N SER A 20 14.80 20.47 13.15
CA SER A 20 13.60 19.98 13.81
C SER A 20 13.66 18.49 14.09
N GLN A 21 14.26 17.72 13.19
CA GLN A 21 14.35 16.26 13.28
C GLN A 21 15.59 15.75 12.55
N LYS A 22 16.21 14.71 13.10
CA LYS A 22 17.30 13.96 12.47
C LYS A 22 16.94 12.48 12.43
N VAL A 23 17.17 11.82 11.29
CA VAL A 23 17.01 10.39 11.11
C VAL A 23 18.35 9.79 10.69
N VAL A 24 18.82 8.77 11.41
CA VAL A 24 20.04 8.03 11.11
C VAL A 24 19.67 6.63 10.65
N TYR A 25 20.31 6.15 9.59
CA TYR A 25 20.08 4.82 9.01
C TYR A 25 21.34 3.98 9.13
N LYS A 26 21.17 2.67 9.34
CA LYS A 26 22.26 1.67 9.27
C LYS A 26 21.90 0.57 8.32
N TYR A 27 22.91 0.00 7.68
CA TYR A 27 22.76 -1.05 6.67
C TYR A 27 23.71 -2.22 7.01
N ASP A 28 23.38 -3.40 6.52
CA ASP A 28 24.28 -4.54 6.53
C ASP A 28 25.25 -4.49 5.33
N ALA A 29 26.17 -5.45 5.27
CA ALA A 29 27.14 -5.55 4.18
C ALA A 29 26.51 -5.81 2.78
N LYS A 30 25.21 -6.16 2.71
CA LYS A 30 24.44 -6.36 1.48
C LYS A 30 23.59 -5.13 1.12
N GLY A 31 23.72 -4.03 1.85
CA GLY A 31 22.94 -2.80 1.63
C GLY A 31 21.51 -2.85 2.15
N LYS A 32 21.15 -3.84 2.96
CA LYS A 32 19.82 -3.91 3.58
C LYS A 32 19.79 -3.06 4.83
N ARG A 33 18.77 -2.22 4.98
CA ARG A 33 18.61 -1.38 6.16
C ARG A 33 18.34 -2.23 7.40
N THR A 34 19.24 -2.13 8.39
CA THR A 34 19.11 -2.83 9.68
C THR A 34 18.51 -1.98 10.77
N SER A 35 18.72 -0.65 10.72
CA SER A 35 18.05 0.27 11.66
C SER A 35 17.70 1.63 11.05
N ARG A 36 16.78 2.31 11.73
CA ARG A 36 16.45 3.72 11.57
C ARG A 36 16.24 4.32 12.95
N ASP A 37 17.04 5.29 13.32
CA ASP A 37 17.00 5.96 14.61
C ASP A 37 16.51 7.40 14.42
N LEU A 38 15.48 7.80 15.17
CA LEU A 38 14.84 9.11 15.09
C LEU A 38 15.25 9.98 16.28
N TYR A 39 15.78 11.16 16.02
CA TYR A 39 16.22 12.12 17.03
C TYR A 39 15.44 13.42 16.89
N ASN A 40 15.20 14.11 18.04
CA ASN A 40 14.63 15.45 18.04
C ASN A 40 15.69 16.52 17.71
N SER A 41 15.28 17.80 17.75
CA SER A 41 16.13 18.96 17.49
C SER A 41 17.33 19.11 18.46
N TYR A 42 17.24 18.51 19.65
CA TYR A 42 18.31 18.53 20.67
C TYR A 42 19.24 17.32 20.60
N GLY A 43 19.13 16.50 19.54
CA GLY A 43 19.93 15.29 19.39
C GLY A 43 19.51 14.13 20.33
N LYS A 44 18.37 14.24 21.01
CA LYS A 44 17.88 13.19 21.91
C LYS A 44 17.10 12.16 21.08
N LEU A 45 17.46 10.87 21.26
CA LEU A 45 16.74 9.75 20.63
C LEU A 45 15.26 9.80 21.05
N GLN A 46 14.38 9.68 20.07
CA GLN A 46 12.93 9.62 20.25
C GLN A 46 12.39 8.21 19.99
N MET A 47 12.93 7.54 18.98
CA MET A 47 12.46 6.23 18.59
C MET A 47 13.56 5.49 17.82
N LYS A 48 13.65 4.20 18.02
CA LYS A 48 14.53 3.30 17.27
C LYS A 48 13.70 2.26 16.54
N PHE A 49 14.07 1.98 15.30
CA PHE A 49 13.43 0.96 14.48
C PHE A 49 14.47 -0.06 14.03
N LEU A 50 14.15 -1.34 14.17
CA LEU A 50 14.99 -2.45 13.73
C LEU A 50 14.27 -3.26 12.65
N TYR A 51 15.04 -3.67 11.65
CA TYR A 51 14.58 -4.51 10.54
C TYR A 51 15.29 -5.86 10.62
N VAL A 52 14.52 -6.94 10.53
CA VAL A 52 15.03 -8.31 10.57
C VAL A 52 14.78 -8.95 9.22
N TYR A 53 15.75 -9.73 8.75
CA TYR A 53 15.69 -10.43 7.47
C TYR A 53 16.04 -11.91 7.68
N ASP A 54 15.49 -12.78 6.84
CA ASP A 54 15.88 -14.18 6.78
C ASP A 54 17.20 -14.38 6.01
N ASN A 55 17.63 -15.62 5.89
CA ASN A 55 18.86 -15.98 5.17
C ASN A 55 18.78 -15.72 3.64
N LYS A 56 17.58 -15.69 3.06
CA LYS A 56 17.32 -15.30 1.68
C LYS A 56 17.29 -13.77 1.52
N GLY A 57 17.22 -13.04 2.64
CA GLY A 57 17.19 -11.60 2.70
C GLY A 57 15.80 -11.01 2.55
N TYR A 58 14.76 -11.76 2.77
CA TYR A 58 13.39 -11.24 2.86
C TYR A 58 13.13 -10.70 4.28
N LYS A 59 12.44 -9.56 4.36
CA LYS A 59 12.11 -8.93 5.64
C LYS A 59 11.13 -9.83 6.41
N THR A 60 11.47 -10.18 7.65
CA THR A 60 10.66 -11.02 8.54
C THR A 60 10.12 -10.28 9.75
N ALA A 61 10.74 -9.14 10.13
CA ALA A 61 10.21 -8.29 11.17
C ALA A 61 10.62 -6.83 11.00
N TYR A 62 9.81 -5.96 11.58
CA TYR A 62 10.06 -4.55 11.80
C TYR A 62 9.58 -4.19 13.19
N ASN A 63 10.49 -3.76 14.05
CA ASN A 63 10.21 -3.47 15.44
C ASN A 63 10.49 -2.00 15.76
N SER A 64 9.62 -1.35 16.51
CA SER A 64 9.83 -0.02 17.05
C SER A 64 10.07 -0.06 18.56
N TYR A 65 11.02 0.75 19.02
CA TYR A 65 11.43 0.83 20.41
C TYR A 65 11.41 2.26 20.91
N SER A 66 11.07 2.43 22.19
CA SER A 66 11.23 3.69 22.92
C SER A 66 12.72 4.07 23.06
N PRO A 67 13.04 5.31 23.46
CA PRO A 67 14.43 5.71 23.78
C PRO A 67 15.07 4.85 24.88
N THR A 68 14.26 4.29 25.79
CA THR A 68 14.72 3.42 26.89
C THR A 68 14.91 1.96 26.47
N GLY A 69 14.62 1.62 25.21
CA GLY A 69 14.76 0.27 24.66
C GLY A 69 13.55 -0.63 24.86
N GLU A 70 12.42 -0.10 25.36
CA GLU A 70 11.18 -0.86 25.44
C GLU A 70 10.54 -1.02 24.06
N LEU A 71 10.08 -2.23 23.73
CA LEU A 71 9.33 -2.50 22.51
C LEU A 71 7.99 -1.75 22.52
N ASN A 72 7.71 -0.96 21.47
CA ASN A 72 6.42 -0.31 21.27
C ASN A 72 5.52 -1.15 20.37
N ASP A 73 5.99 -1.49 19.19
CA ASP A 73 5.24 -2.25 18.19
C ASP A 73 6.16 -3.24 17.46
N SER A 74 5.58 -4.36 17.06
CA SER A 74 6.25 -5.35 16.21
C SER A 74 5.37 -5.67 15.01
N TYR A 75 5.93 -5.61 13.81
CA TYR A 75 5.34 -6.10 12.57
C TYR A 75 6.10 -7.33 12.12
N LEU A 76 5.41 -8.45 12.03
CA LEU A 76 5.95 -9.73 11.58
C LEU A 76 5.51 -9.98 10.16
N TYR A 77 6.42 -10.48 9.32
CA TYR A 77 6.17 -10.74 7.91
C TYR A 77 6.45 -12.19 7.57
N LYS A 78 5.56 -12.80 6.80
CA LYS A 78 5.83 -14.06 6.12
C LYS A 78 5.92 -13.82 4.63
N ASN A 79 6.89 -14.45 4.00
CA ASN A 79 7.09 -14.35 2.55
C ASN A 79 7.00 -15.75 1.94
N ASP A 80 6.57 -15.83 0.69
CA ASP A 80 6.62 -17.05 -0.09
C ASP A 80 8.04 -17.32 -0.61
N ASP A 81 8.22 -18.43 -1.33
CA ASP A 81 9.52 -18.81 -1.88
C ASP A 81 10.07 -17.84 -2.93
N LYS A 82 9.23 -16.98 -3.50
CA LYS A 82 9.60 -15.93 -4.45
C LYS A 82 9.87 -14.58 -3.76
N GLY A 83 9.74 -14.49 -2.42
CA GLY A 83 9.94 -13.27 -1.63
C GLY A 83 8.75 -12.33 -1.63
N ARG A 84 7.58 -12.77 -2.08
CA ARG A 84 6.35 -11.96 -2.01
C ARG A 84 5.76 -12.10 -0.61
N MET A 85 5.36 -10.99 -0.02
CA MET A 85 4.74 -10.97 1.30
C MET A 85 3.36 -11.65 1.25
N ILE A 86 3.17 -12.70 2.03
CA ILE A 86 1.91 -13.44 2.13
C ILE A 86 1.17 -13.18 3.44
N GLU A 87 1.86 -12.65 4.44
CA GLU A 87 1.26 -12.26 5.71
C GLU A 87 2.04 -11.10 6.35
N GLU A 88 1.32 -10.17 6.93
CA GLU A 88 1.81 -9.12 7.82
C GLU A 88 0.96 -9.13 9.10
N THR A 89 1.62 -9.22 10.27
CA THR A 89 0.94 -9.21 11.57
C THR A 89 1.51 -8.11 12.44
N TRP A 90 0.66 -7.23 12.94
CA TRP A 90 0.99 -6.24 13.94
C TRP A 90 0.73 -6.77 15.34
N ILE A 91 1.75 -6.71 16.19
CA ILE A 91 1.72 -7.05 17.62
C ILE A 91 1.95 -5.78 18.42
N LYS A 92 1.08 -5.52 19.38
CA LYS A 92 1.13 -4.33 20.24
C LYS A 92 2.22 -4.44 21.30
N LYS A 93 2.49 -3.31 21.99
CA LYS A 93 3.45 -3.21 23.09
C LYS A 93 3.25 -4.26 24.18
N ASP A 94 2.00 -4.55 24.54
CA ASP A 94 1.61 -5.56 25.56
C ASP A 94 1.68 -7.00 25.04
N LYS A 95 2.22 -7.21 23.82
CA LYS A 95 2.29 -8.48 23.10
C LYS A 95 0.94 -9.03 22.66
N SER A 96 -0.13 -8.28 22.81
CA SER A 96 -1.44 -8.67 22.26
C SER A 96 -1.47 -8.50 20.75
N PHE A 97 -2.38 -9.21 20.11
CA PHE A 97 -2.69 -9.08 18.68
C PHE A 97 -3.22 -7.67 18.38
N GLY A 98 -2.71 -7.07 17.34
CA GLY A 98 -3.20 -5.78 16.81
C GLY A 98 -4.05 -5.98 15.56
N SER A 99 -3.43 -6.43 14.48
CA SER A 99 -4.10 -6.77 13.23
C SER A 99 -3.23 -7.71 12.39
N LYS A 100 -3.85 -8.36 11.41
CA LYS A 100 -3.15 -9.18 10.43
C LYS A 100 -3.72 -8.92 9.04
N TYR A 101 -2.84 -8.95 8.04
CA TYR A 101 -3.18 -8.99 6.63
C TYR A 101 -2.62 -10.25 6.01
N THR A 102 -3.38 -10.87 5.13
CA THR A 102 -2.90 -12.00 4.30
C THR A 102 -3.07 -11.69 2.83
N TYR A 103 -2.16 -12.18 2.00
CA TYR A 103 -2.10 -11.89 0.57
C TYR A 103 -1.97 -13.18 -0.22
N GLU A 104 -2.78 -13.35 -1.26
CA GLU A 104 -2.71 -14.44 -2.21
C GLU A 104 -2.37 -13.91 -3.60
N TYR A 105 -1.54 -14.63 -4.33
CA TYR A 105 -1.08 -14.22 -5.65
C TYR A 105 -1.33 -15.34 -6.67
N ASP A 106 -1.59 -14.95 -7.90
CA ASP A 106 -1.66 -15.88 -9.01
C ASP A 106 -0.26 -16.39 -9.43
N LYS A 107 -0.23 -17.27 -10.43
CA LYS A 107 1.02 -17.83 -10.98
C LYS A 107 1.93 -16.78 -11.61
N LEU A 108 1.38 -15.67 -12.07
CA LEU A 108 2.09 -14.53 -12.68
C LEU A 108 2.57 -13.51 -11.63
N GLY A 109 2.18 -13.67 -10.35
CA GLY A 109 2.56 -12.79 -9.26
C GLY A 109 1.62 -11.61 -9.03
N LYS A 110 0.45 -11.58 -9.65
CA LYS A 110 -0.58 -10.57 -9.39
C LYS A 110 -1.33 -10.90 -8.11
N LEU A 111 -1.61 -9.89 -7.30
CA LEU A 111 -2.41 -10.03 -6.08
C LEU A 111 -3.85 -10.39 -6.46
N ILE A 112 -4.33 -11.56 -6.07
CA ILE A 112 -5.71 -12.00 -6.35
C ILE A 112 -6.62 -11.91 -5.13
N LYS A 113 -6.05 -11.83 -3.92
CA LYS A 113 -6.84 -11.68 -2.70
C LYS A 113 -6.01 -11.06 -1.58
N MET A 114 -6.64 -10.19 -0.82
CA MET A 114 -6.12 -9.62 0.42
C MET A 114 -7.20 -9.74 1.49
N CYS A 115 -6.85 -10.25 2.68
CA CYS A 115 -7.76 -10.33 3.82
C CYS A 115 -7.20 -9.60 5.03
N GLN A 116 -8.09 -8.98 5.79
CA GLN A 116 -7.80 -8.25 7.01
C GLN A 116 -8.44 -8.93 8.21
N TYR A 117 -7.70 -8.95 9.31
CA TYR A 117 -8.08 -9.49 10.61
C TYR A 117 -7.78 -8.40 11.65
N THR A 118 -8.78 -7.95 12.39
CA THR A 118 -8.63 -6.88 13.40
C THR A 118 -9.16 -7.29 14.76
N THR A 119 -10.09 -8.24 14.81
CA THR A 119 -10.73 -8.71 16.04
C THR A 119 -10.05 -9.94 16.61
N SER A 120 -9.51 -10.81 15.77
CA SER A 120 -8.75 -12.01 16.17
C SER A 120 -7.78 -12.45 15.08
N GLU A 121 -6.81 -13.31 15.42
CA GLU A 121 -5.86 -13.87 14.45
C GLU A 121 -6.48 -14.86 13.46
N THR A 122 -7.65 -15.40 13.77
CA THR A 122 -8.28 -16.49 13.01
C THR A 122 -9.57 -16.10 12.32
N GLN A 123 -10.26 -15.08 12.82
CA GLN A 123 -11.51 -14.62 12.24
C GLN A 123 -11.25 -13.50 11.24
N VAL A 124 -11.63 -13.73 9.98
CA VAL A 124 -11.54 -12.74 8.90
C VAL A 124 -12.63 -11.69 9.08
N ASP A 125 -12.24 -10.41 9.12
CA ASP A 125 -13.19 -9.30 9.12
C ASP A 125 -13.57 -8.90 7.70
N ASN A 126 -12.56 -8.67 6.86
CA ASN A 126 -12.78 -8.24 5.48
C ASN A 126 -11.80 -8.93 4.53
N CYS A 127 -12.24 -9.22 3.31
CA CYS A 127 -11.38 -9.60 2.20
C CYS A 127 -11.73 -8.80 0.95
N THR A 128 -10.72 -8.57 0.11
CA THR A 128 -10.91 -8.07 -1.26
C THR A 128 -10.28 -9.06 -2.22
N SER A 129 -11.03 -9.50 -3.23
CA SER A 129 -10.51 -10.33 -4.33
C SER A 129 -10.49 -9.54 -5.64
N TYR A 130 -9.57 -9.91 -6.54
CA TYR A 130 -9.33 -9.22 -7.80
C TYR A 130 -9.29 -10.22 -8.94
N LYS A 131 -9.92 -9.88 -10.08
CA LYS A 131 -9.72 -10.55 -11.36
C LYS A 131 -9.11 -9.60 -12.36
N TYR A 132 -8.28 -10.15 -13.22
CA TYR A 132 -7.53 -9.40 -14.20
C TYR A 132 -7.85 -9.88 -15.62
N ASP A 133 -7.80 -8.97 -16.57
CA ASP A 133 -7.79 -9.30 -17.99
C ASP A 133 -6.39 -9.79 -18.46
N LYS A 134 -6.27 -10.05 -19.76
CA LYS A 134 -5.02 -10.50 -20.38
C LYS A 134 -3.93 -9.41 -20.40
N LEU A 135 -4.30 -8.13 -20.29
CA LEU A 135 -3.38 -6.99 -20.21
C LEU A 135 -2.93 -6.71 -18.78
N GLY A 136 -3.58 -7.34 -17.78
CA GLY A 136 -3.25 -7.18 -16.38
C GLY A 136 -4.01 -6.07 -15.66
N GLN A 137 -5.06 -5.57 -16.28
CA GLN A 137 -5.96 -4.58 -15.69
C GLN A 137 -7.02 -5.28 -14.83
N ILE A 138 -7.41 -4.67 -13.72
CA ILE A 138 -8.44 -5.23 -12.82
C ILE A 138 -9.80 -5.07 -13.49
N VAL A 139 -10.44 -6.18 -13.85
CA VAL A 139 -11.79 -6.17 -14.45
C VAL A 139 -12.91 -6.49 -13.46
N GLU A 140 -12.57 -7.04 -12.31
CA GLU A 140 -13.53 -7.29 -11.24
C GLU A 140 -12.86 -7.19 -9.87
N MET A 141 -13.56 -6.59 -8.93
CA MET A 141 -13.18 -6.50 -7.52
C MET A 141 -14.38 -6.89 -6.67
N GLU A 142 -14.18 -7.80 -5.73
CA GLU A 142 -15.19 -8.24 -4.78
C GLU A 142 -14.72 -7.95 -3.36
N ILE A 143 -15.59 -7.35 -2.55
CA ILE A 143 -15.37 -7.04 -1.14
C ILE A 143 -16.26 -7.93 -0.30
N TYR A 144 -15.65 -8.67 0.61
CA TYR A 144 -16.30 -9.53 1.59
C TYR A 144 -16.18 -8.93 2.98
N SER A 145 -17.24 -8.96 3.75
CA SER A 145 -17.26 -8.61 5.17
C SER A 145 -17.80 -9.79 5.96
N ASN A 146 -17.07 -10.24 6.99
CA ASN A 146 -17.43 -11.44 7.77
C ASN A 146 -17.73 -12.67 6.89
N ASN A 147 -16.91 -12.92 5.87
CA ASN A 147 -17.05 -14.00 4.89
C ASN A 147 -18.28 -13.93 3.96
N ALA A 148 -19.08 -12.86 4.03
CA ALA A 148 -20.20 -12.65 3.10
C ALA A 148 -19.82 -11.60 2.06
N LEU A 149 -20.17 -11.82 0.78
CA LEU A 149 -20.00 -10.82 -0.27
C LEU A 149 -20.81 -9.58 0.09
N SER A 150 -20.12 -8.45 0.20
CA SER A 150 -20.70 -7.15 0.54
C SER A 150 -20.88 -6.26 -0.68
N ARG A 151 -19.88 -6.24 -1.56
CA ARG A 151 -19.89 -5.43 -2.79
C ARG A 151 -19.12 -6.11 -3.90
N ARG A 152 -19.56 -5.92 -5.13
CA ARG A 152 -18.85 -6.30 -6.35
C ARG A 152 -18.74 -5.11 -7.27
N SER A 153 -17.59 -4.91 -7.88
CA SER A 153 -17.36 -3.91 -8.92
C SER A 153 -16.89 -4.60 -10.20
N VAL A 154 -17.45 -4.20 -11.34
CA VAL A 154 -17.02 -4.65 -12.67
C VAL A 154 -16.48 -3.44 -13.42
N ILE A 155 -15.26 -3.54 -13.95
CA ILE A 155 -14.52 -2.45 -14.57
C ILE A 155 -14.26 -2.77 -16.03
N THR A 156 -14.52 -1.82 -16.90
CA THR A 156 -14.14 -1.90 -18.32
C THR A 156 -13.18 -0.76 -18.66
N TYR A 157 -12.40 -0.98 -19.71
CA TYR A 157 -11.38 -0.03 -20.15
C TYR A 157 -11.59 0.34 -21.62
N ASP A 158 -11.10 1.50 -22.01
CA ASP A 158 -10.98 1.89 -23.40
C ASP A 158 -9.76 1.19 -24.07
N ASP A 159 -9.59 1.40 -25.36
CA ASP A 159 -8.48 0.84 -26.16
C ASP A 159 -7.09 1.39 -25.76
N LYS A 160 -7.04 2.45 -24.98
CA LYS A 160 -5.82 3.08 -24.43
C LYS A 160 -5.53 2.65 -22.97
N GLY A 161 -6.41 1.83 -22.38
CA GLY A 161 -6.26 1.34 -21.02
C GLY A 161 -6.77 2.28 -19.93
N ASN A 162 -7.53 3.31 -20.26
CA ASN A 162 -8.20 4.14 -19.26
C ASN A 162 -9.51 3.49 -18.83
N GLU A 163 -9.90 3.66 -17.55
CA GLU A 163 -11.20 3.19 -17.07
C GLU A 163 -12.33 3.84 -17.88
N LYS A 164 -13.18 3.03 -18.49
CA LYS A 164 -14.31 3.47 -19.28
C LYS A 164 -15.60 3.45 -18.48
N GLU A 165 -15.83 2.38 -17.74
CA GLU A 165 -17.03 2.19 -16.96
C GLU A 165 -16.72 1.35 -15.71
N ILE A 166 -17.35 1.68 -14.58
CA ILE A 166 -17.35 0.88 -13.35
C ILE A 166 -18.79 0.69 -12.90
N LYS A 167 -19.25 -0.57 -12.83
CA LYS A 167 -20.55 -0.92 -12.28
C LYS A 167 -20.39 -1.51 -10.89
N TYR A 168 -21.18 -1.01 -9.95
CA TYR A 168 -21.22 -1.46 -8.57
C TYR A 168 -22.48 -2.24 -8.28
N TYR A 169 -22.31 -3.34 -7.55
CA TYR A 169 -23.39 -4.21 -7.12
C TYR A 169 -23.28 -4.49 -5.63
N ASP A 170 -24.40 -4.72 -4.95
CA ASP A 170 -24.41 -5.24 -3.59
C ASP A 170 -24.03 -6.73 -3.54
N GLY A 171 -23.97 -7.29 -2.32
CA GLY A 171 -23.64 -8.71 -2.11
C GLY A 171 -24.66 -9.71 -2.66
N LYS A 172 -25.86 -9.26 -3.04
CA LYS A 172 -26.91 -10.06 -3.67
C LYS A 172 -26.92 -9.93 -5.19
N GLY A 173 -26.02 -9.11 -5.75
CA GLY A 173 -25.94 -8.83 -7.18
C GLY A 173 -26.91 -7.75 -7.68
N VAL A 174 -27.56 -7.01 -6.76
CA VAL A 174 -28.42 -5.88 -7.14
C VAL A 174 -27.53 -4.72 -7.56
N PHE A 175 -27.83 -4.13 -8.71
CA PHE A 175 -27.14 -2.94 -9.21
C PHE A 175 -27.32 -1.76 -8.26
N LEU A 176 -26.23 -1.05 -7.96
CA LEU A 176 -26.19 0.10 -7.07
C LEU A 176 -25.91 1.41 -7.81
N GLU A 177 -24.83 1.45 -8.57
CA GLU A 177 -24.29 2.66 -9.18
C GLU A 177 -23.45 2.29 -10.41
N GLU A 178 -23.45 3.17 -11.39
CA GLU A 178 -22.52 3.14 -12.53
C GLU A 178 -21.73 4.45 -12.55
N ARG A 179 -20.41 4.33 -12.76
CA ARG A 179 -19.54 5.44 -13.13
C ARG A 179 -19.03 5.22 -14.53
N ALA A 180 -19.18 6.23 -15.38
CA ALA A 180 -18.64 6.22 -16.73
C ALA A 180 -17.69 7.40 -16.92
N TYR A 181 -16.69 7.22 -17.75
CA TYR A 181 -15.67 8.23 -18.01
C TYR A 181 -15.54 8.48 -19.51
N GLU A 182 -15.51 9.74 -19.88
CA GLU A 182 -15.18 10.20 -21.22
C GLU A 182 -13.86 10.97 -21.19
N TYR A 183 -13.01 10.73 -22.19
CA TYR A 183 -11.68 11.32 -22.26
C TYR A 183 -11.49 12.06 -23.59
N LYS A 184 -10.82 13.22 -23.52
CA LYS A 184 -10.22 13.87 -24.67
C LYS A 184 -8.72 13.78 -24.58
N PHE A 185 -8.07 13.53 -25.69
CA PHE A 185 -6.64 13.26 -25.76
C PHE A 185 -5.93 14.34 -26.57
N ASP A 186 -4.66 14.59 -26.23
CA ASP A 186 -3.76 15.41 -27.04
C ASP A 186 -3.20 14.61 -28.22
N LYS A 187 -2.36 15.28 -29.02
CA LYS A 187 -1.69 14.66 -30.18
C LYS A 187 -0.69 13.54 -29.81
N HIS A 188 -0.28 13.43 -28.56
CA HIS A 188 0.63 12.41 -28.04
C HIS A 188 -0.11 11.21 -27.42
N GLY A 189 -1.45 11.25 -27.42
CA GLY A 189 -2.29 10.20 -26.83
C GLY A 189 -2.46 10.27 -25.31
N ASN A 190 -2.04 11.36 -24.66
CA ASN A 190 -2.30 11.60 -23.26
C ASN A 190 -3.66 12.26 -23.09
N TRP A 191 -4.48 11.77 -22.14
CA TRP A 191 -5.75 12.45 -21.90
C TRP A 191 -5.51 13.84 -21.28
N ILE A 192 -6.25 14.83 -21.75
CA ILE A 192 -6.18 16.23 -21.30
C ILE A 192 -7.48 16.71 -20.66
N GLU A 193 -8.59 16.08 -20.98
CA GLU A 193 -9.87 16.30 -20.34
C GLU A 193 -10.46 14.95 -19.93
N ARG A 194 -11.16 14.90 -18.79
CA ARG A 194 -11.94 13.75 -18.35
C ARG A 194 -13.25 14.20 -17.73
N ILE A 195 -14.37 13.66 -18.22
CA ILE A 195 -15.68 13.84 -17.63
C ILE A 195 -16.06 12.53 -16.92
N GLU A 196 -16.51 12.64 -15.68
CA GLU A 196 -17.11 11.56 -14.91
C GLU A 196 -18.62 11.71 -14.89
N TYR A 197 -19.31 10.63 -15.18
CA TYR A 197 -20.74 10.47 -15.05
C TYR A 197 -21.06 9.49 -13.93
N ILE A 198 -22.09 9.79 -13.13
CA ILE A 198 -22.66 8.84 -12.17
C ILE A 198 -24.12 8.60 -12.58
N ASN A 199 -24.45 7.32 -12.87
CA ASN A 199 -25.77 6.94 -13.38
C ASN A 199 -26.24 7.81 -14.55
N GLN A 200 -25.31 8.06 -15.52
CA GLN A 200 -25.50 8.88 -16.73
C GLN A 200 -25.59 10.40 -16.49
N PHE A 201 -25.50 10.88 -15.25
CA PHE A 201 -25.47 12.32 -14.94
C PHE A 201 -24.03 12.81 -14.80
N PRO A 202 -23.62 13.91 -15.46
CA PRO A 202 -22.29 14.46 -15.32
C PRO A 202 -22.04 14.89 -13.87
N LYS A 203 -20.92 14.46 -13.29
CA LYS A 203 -20.57 14.68 -11.87
C LYS A 203 -19.36 15.56 -11.70
N SER A 204 -18.32 15.31 -12.48
CA SER A 204 -17.06 16.06 -12.39
C SER A 204 -16.42 16.22 -13.77
N PHE A 205 -15.68 17.30 -13.92
CA PHE A 205 -14.82 17.60 -15.06
C PHE A 205 -13.42 17.83 -14.56
N LEU A 206 -12.43 17.19 -15.18
CA LEU A 206 -11.02 17.37 -14.92
C LEU A 206 -10.31 17.78 -16.20
N GLU A 207 -9.50 18.83 -16.12
CA GLU A 207 -8.60 19.28 -17.17
C GLU A 207 -7.17 19.28 -16.67
N ARG A 208 -6.22 18.90 -17.51
CA ARG A 208 -4.79 19.00 -17.23
C ARG A 208 -4.01 19.52 -18.42
N GLU A 209 -3.00 20.32 -18.13
CA GLU A 209 -2.02 20.78 -19.09
C GLU A 209 -0.74 19.94 -18.96
N ILE A 210 -0.20 19.50 -20.10
CA ILE A 210 1.02 18.70 -20.17
C ILE A 210 2.05 19.46 -20.98
N THR A 211 3.18 19.78 -20.35
CA THR A 211 4.34 20.39 -21.03
C THR A 211 5.34 19.30 -21.41
N TYR A 212 5.73 19.27 -22.68
CA TYR A 212 6.72 18.33 -23.21
C TYR A 212 8.05 19.08 -23.41
N TYR A 213 9.14 18.49 -22.93
CA TYR A 213 10.50 19.01 -23.04
C TYR A 213 11.32 18.19 -24.03
#